data_1c519b804234bd8dcaa6ac6e46df38f6
#
_entry.id   1c519b804234bd8dcaa6ac6e46df38f6
#
_cell.length_a   1.000
_cell.length_b   1.000
_cell.length_c   1.000
_cell.angle_alpha   90.00
_cell.angle_beta   90.00
_cell.angle_gamma   90.00
#
_symmetry.space_group_name_H-M   'P 1'
#
loop_
_entity.id
_entity.type
_entity.pdbx_description
1 polymer ?
#
loop_
_entity_poly.entity_id
_entity_poly.type
_entity_poly.pdbx_seq_one_letter_code
_entity_poly.pdbx_strand_id
1 'polypeptide(L)'
;MSGADKPKQFLELGGEAIICHVIDKFEATTCVDGIVVVCVESWLDYLRQLLAQKNYHKVLATIAGGATGQESIFNGLSYIERNELVAKDTVVLVHDGVRPLIDCETITACANSARNYGPTATVAPATETIVTVDGGRVVAVTERSKCRLARAPQGFNFNELYNAHMRALDEGRHDFIDSISMMSEYGYEVFVVDGPEENIKITTPRDFLTFKGFVDLKEYEQIWR
;
A
#
# COMPACT_ATOMS: atom_id res chain seq x y z
N MET A 1 5.90 -2.46 -27.71
CA MET A 1 4.78 -2.88 -26.81
C MET A 1 3.77 -1.74 -26.85
N SER A 2 2.54 -1.99 -27.26
CA SER A 2 1.49 -0.96 -27.34
C SER A 2 1.05 -0.56 -25.94
N GLY A 3 0.74 0.73 -25.72
CA GLY A 3 0.41 1.28 -24.38
C GLY A 3 -0.83 0.71 -23.68
N ALA A 4 -1.56 -0.24 -24.28
CA ALA A 4 -2.72 -0.91 -23.70
C ALA A 4 -2.37 -2.03 -22.70
N ASP A 5 -1.13 -2.54 -22.73
CA ASP A 5 -0.70 -3.69 -21.91
C ASP A 5 0.22 -3.30 -20.73
N LYS A 6 0.56 -2.00 -20.58
CA LYS A 6 1.47 -1.55 -19.53
C LYS A 6 0.74 -1.51 -18.19
N PRO A 7 1.20 -2.26 -17.15
CA PRO A 7 0.59 -2.22 -15.83
C PRO A 7 0.59 -0.80 -15.24
N LYS A 8 -0.43 -0.49 -14.45
CA LYS A 8 -0.70 0.88 -13.97
C LYS A 8 0.44 1.49 -13.17
N GLN A 9 1.16 0.69 -12.38
CA GLN A 9 2.32 1.14 -11.61
C GLN A 9 3.47 1.65 -12.47
N PHE A 10 3.49 1.32 -13.74
CA PHE A 10 4.50 1.78 -14.71
C PHE A 10 4.03 2.92 -15.62
N LEU A 11 2.79 3.38 -15.47
CA LEU A 11 2.36 4.62 -16.12
C LEU A 11 3.21 5.78 -15.59
N GLU A 12 3.50 6.74 -16.46
CA GLU A 12 4.46 7.81 -16.18
C GLU A 12 3.74 9.16 -16.00
N LEU A 13 4.17 9.90 -15.00
CA LEU A 13 3.83 11.31 -14.80
C LEU A 13 5.13 12.10 -14.57
N GLY A 14 5.31 13.21 -15.29
CA GLY A 14 6.54 13.98 -15.23
C GLY A 14 7.79 13.21 -15.70
N GLY A 15 7.63 12.18 -16.55
CA GLY A 15 8.73 11.31 -17.01
C GLY A 15 9.13 10.23 -16.01
N GLU A 16 8.36 10.05 -14.94
CA GLU A 16 8.64 9.09 -13.88
C GLU A 16 7.48 8.12 -13.67
N ALA A 17 7.76 6.82 -13.51
CA ALA A 17 6.75 5.80 -13.28
C ALA A 17 6.10 5.96 -11.90
N ILE A 18 4.79 5.70 -11.80
CA ILE A 18 4.02 5.79 -10.54
C ILE A 18 4.70 5.04 -9.40
N ILE A 19 5.24 3.85 -9.66
CA ILE A 19 5.95 3.05 -8.64
C ILE A 19 7.16 3.79 -8.07
N CYS A 20 7.87 4.59 -8.88
CA CYS A 20 9.02 5.36 -8.41
C CYS A 20 8.57 6.50 -7.49
N HIS A 21 7.48 7.21 -7.82
CA HIS A 21 6.90 8.20 -6.91
C HIS A 21 6.52 7.60 -5.53
N VAL A 22 6.05 6.34 -5.52
CA VAL A 22 5.80 5.61 -4.26
C VAL A 22 7.10 5.32 -3.53
N ILE A 23 8.07 4.71 -4.20
CA ILE A 23 9.35 4.31 -3.59
C ILE A 23 10.07 5.52 -3.03
N ASP A 24 10.07 6.67 -3.73
CA ASP A 24 10.69 7.93 -3.28
C ASP A 24 10.19 8.33 -1.87
N LYS A 25 8.91 8.13 -1.57
CA LYS A 25 8.36 8.46 -0.25
C LYS A 25 8.91 7.56 0.85
N PHE A 26 8.99 6.26 0.59
CA PHE A 26 9.55 5.30 1.55
C PHE A 26 11.08 5.46 1.66
N GLU A 27 11.78 5.73 0.56
CA GLU A 27 13.23 6.03 0.56
C GLU A 27 13.54 7.26 1.41
N ALA A 28 12.73 8.31 1.32
CA ALA A 28 12.89 9.55 2.07
C ALA A 28 12.48 9.43 3.56
N THR A 29 11.71 8.42 3.93
CA THR A 29 11.18 8.28 5.30
C THR A 29 12.22 7.63 6.21
N THR A 30 12.63 8.33 7.27
CA THR A 30 13.75 7.90 8.14
C THR A 30 13.51 6.60 8.90
N CYS A 31 12.26 6.29 9.27
CA CYS A 31 11.92 5.06 10.00
C CYS A 31 11.81 3.82 9.10
N VAL A 32 12.03 3.95 7.80
CA VAL A 32 12.05 2.83 6.86
C VAL A 32 13.49 2.39 6.66
N ASP A 33 13.80 1.15 6.99
CA ASP A 33 15.14 0.57 6.88
C ASP A 33 15.34 -0.18 5.57
N GLY A 34 14.27 -0.74 4.98
CA GLY A 34 14.35 -1.50 3.75
C GLY A 34 13.02 -1.61 3.01
N ILE A 35 13.09 -1.80 1.71
CA ILE A 35 11.94 -1.91 0.81
C ILE A 35 12.09 -3.18 -0.02
N VAL A 36 11.07 -4.04 0.01
CA VAL A 36 10.95 -5.18 -0.90
C VAL A 36 9.81 -4.88 -1.87
N VAL A 37 10.14 -4.81 -3.15
CA VAL A 37 9.15 -4.50 -4.20
C VAL A 37 8.65 -5.79 -4.83
N VAL A 38 7.35 -6.05 -4.68
CA VAL A 38 6.68 -7.22 -5.25
C VAL A 38 5.99 -6.81 -6.56
N CYS A 39 6.30 -7.50 -7.64
CA CYS A 39 5.81 -7.16 -8.97
C CYS A 39 5.38 -8.42 -9.74
N VAL A 40 4.52 -8.24 -10.74
CA VAL A 40 4.18 -9.30 -11.70
C VAL A 40 5.46 -9.81 -12.37
N GLU A 41 5.65 -11.12 -12.40
CA GLU A 41 6.90 -11.77 -12.83
C GLU A 41 7.37 -11.29 -14.21
N SER A 42 6.47 -11.20 -15.18
CA SER A 42 6.79 -10.75 -16.54
C SER A 42 7.28 -9.31 -16.65
N TRP A 43 7.20 -8.53 -15.58
CA TRP A 43 7.62 -7.13 -15.53
C TRP A 43 8.82 -6.88 -14.59
N LEU A 44 9.38 -7.92 -13.99
CA LEU A 44 10.49 -7.78 -13.04
C LEU A 44 11.74 -7.17 -13.69
N ASP A 45 12.09 -7.59 -14.90
CA ASP A 45 13.29 -7.05 -15.57
C ASP A 45 13.09 -5.58 -15.95
N TYR A 46 11.89 -5.19 -16.37
CA TYR A 46 11.57 -3.79 -16.60
C TYR A 46 11.67 -2.97 -15.29
N LEU A 47 11.11 -3.49 -14.19
CA LEU A 47 11.20 -2.86 -12.88
C LEU A 47 12.67 -2.69 -12.45
N ARG A 48 13.50 -3.74 -12.57
CA ARG A 48 14.92 -3.67 -12.23
C ARG A 48 15.68 -2.62 -13.04
N GLN A 49 15.43 -2.55 -14.35
CA GLN A 49 16.02 -1.52 -15.21
C GLN A 49 15.58 -0.10 -14.78
N LEU A 50 14.33 0.07 -14.42
CA LEU A 50 13.79 1.33 -13.95
C LEU A 50 14.45 1.76 -12.63
N LEU A 51 14.54 0.85 -11.65
CA LEU A 51 15.14 1.12 -10.35
C LEU A 51 16.66 1.35 -10.43
N ALA A 52 17.35 0.69 -11.35
CA ALA A 52 18.78 0.89 -11.58
C ALA A 52 19.13 2.30 -12.09
N GLN A 53 18.17 3.04 -12.65
CA GLN A 53 18.34 4.43 -13.06
C GLN A 53 18.20 5.41 -11.87
N LYS A 54 17.71 4.90 -10.74
CA LYS A 54 17.53 5.64 -9.50
C LYS A 54 18.56 5.22 -8.47
N ASN A 55 18.99 6.14 -7.65
CA ASN A 55 19.96 5.84 -6.60
C ASN A 55 19.26 5.47 -5.28
N TYR A 56 18.41 4.43 -5.32
CA TYR A 56 17.73 3.93 -4.13
C TYR A 56 18.68 3.10 -3.26
N HIS A 57 18.75 3.44 -1.97
CA HIS A 57 19.60 2.76 -1.00
C HIS A 57 18.83 1.74 -0.16
N LYS A 58 17.50 1.93 -0.02
CA LYS A 58 16.64 1.09 0.79
C LYS A 58 15.95 -0.03 0.01
N VAL A 59 16.00 -0.03 -1.32
CA VAL A 59 15.42 -1.10 -2.13
C VAL A 59 16.32 -2.33 -2.05
N LEU A 60 15.93 -3.29 -1.20
CA LEU A 60 16.69 -4.51 -0.93
C LEU A 60 16.48 -5.59 -1.99
N ALA A 61 15.26 -5.68 -2.53
CA ALA A 61 14.90 -6.70 -3.52
C ALA A 61 13.70 -6.31 -4.37
N THR A 62 13.65 -6.95 -5.55
CA THR A 62 12.47 -7.02 -6.43
C THR A 62 12.13 -8.49 -6.65
N ILE A 63 10.92 -8.89 -6.30
CA ILE A 63 10.49 -10.29 -6.32
C ILE A 63 9.18 -10.47 -7.09
N ALA A 64 8.94 -11.71 -7.54
CA ALA A 64 7.69 -12.07 -8.20
C ALA A 64 6.52 -12.09 -7.20
N GLY A 65 5.41 -11.49 -7.59
CA GLY A 65 4.14 -11.62 -6.90
C GLY A 65 3.47 -12.97 -7.18
N GLY A 66 2.32 -13.17 -6.55
CA GLY A 66 1.46 -14.31 -6.76
C GLY A 66 0.25 -13.98 -7.64
N ALA A 67 -0.69 -14.93 -7.72
CA ALA A 67 -1.92 -14.79 -8.48
C ALA A 67 -2.89 -13.75 -7.85
N THR A 68 -2.77 -13.52 -6.54
CA THR A 68 -3.60 -12.58 -5.78
C THR A 68 -2.75 -11.55 -5.05
N GLY A 69 -3.41 -10.48 -4.55
CA GLY A 69 -2.76 -9.51 -3.67
C GLY A 69 -2.26 -10.14 -2.38
N GLN A 70 -3.07 -11.02 -1.78
CA GLN A 70 -2.72 -11.77 -0.58
C GLN A 70 -1.47 -12.63 -0.80
N GLU A 71 -1.41 -13.38 -1.89
CA GLU A 71 -0.25 -14.20 -2.24
C GLU A 71 0.99 -13.35 -2.52
N SER A 72 0.82 -12.20 -3.18
CA SER A 72 1.92 -11.27 -3.43
C SER A 72 2.51 -10.72 -2.12
N ILE A 73 1.67 -10.37 -1.16
CA ILE A 73 2.12 -9.92 0.17
C ILE A 73 2.86 -11.06 0.88
N PHE A 74 2.31 -12.28 0.86
CA PHE A 74 2.95 -13.45 1.45
C PHE A 74 4.33 -13.75 0.83
N ASN A 75 4.48 -13.61 -0.49
CA ASN A 75 5.77 -13.77 -1.16
C ASN A 75 6.78 -12.73 -0.65
N GLY A 76 6.35 -11.48 -0.45
CA GLY A 76 7.16 -10.42 0.15
C GLY A 76 7.63 -10.76 1.56
N LEU A 77 6.69 -11.17 2.41
CA LEU A 77 6.98 -11.59 3.79
C LEU A 77 7.91 -12.80 3.83
N SER A 78 7.68 -13.80 2.98
CA SER A 78 8.52 -14.99 2.88
C SER A 78 9.94 -14.69 2.41
N TYR A 79 10.12 -13.68 1.54
CA TYR A 79 11.44 -13.21 1.16
C TYR A 79 12.16 -12.58 2.36
N ILE A 80 11.46 -11.71 3.09
CA ILE A 80 12.00 -11.03 4.28
C ILE A 80 12.45 -12.07 5.34
N GLU A 81 11.62 -13.07 5.61
CA GLU A 81 11.91 -14.15 6.56
C GLU A 81 13.14 -14.96 6.14
N ARG A 82 13.15 -15.47 4.89
CA ARG A 82 14.23 -16.33 4.37
C ARG A 82 15.59 -15.65 4.29
N ASN A 83 15.62 -14.33 4.19
CA ASN A 83 16.87 -13.55 4.12
C ASN A 83 17.25 -12.94 5.48
N GLU A 84 16.58 -13.37 6.55
CA GLU A 84 16.88 -12.95 7.92
C GLU A 84 16.84 -11.42 8.11
N LEU A 85 15.94 -10.75 7.38
CA LEU A 85 15.78 -9.30 7.45
C LEU A 85 14.88 -8.87 8.63
N VAL A 86 14.59 -9.78 9.55
CA VAL A 86 13.65 -9.62 10.67
C VAL A 86 14.42 -9.55 11.98
N ALA A 87 14.15 -8.51 12.77
CA ALA A 87 14.45 -8.45 14.19
C ALA A 87 13.18 -8.72 15.03
N LYS A 88 13.32 -8.94 16.33
CA LYS A 88 12.20 -9.29 17.21
C LYS A 88 11.00 -8.34 17.10
N ASP A 89 11.27 -7.04 16.94
CA ASP A 89 10.25 -5.98 16.94
C ASP A 89 10.12 -5.33 15.56
N THR A 90 10.40 -6.09 14.47
CA THR A 90 10.27 -5.59 13.11
C THR A 90 8.81 -5.26 12.79
N VAL A 91 8.59 -4.03 12.37
CA VAL A 91 7.33 -3.57 11.81
C VAL A 91 7.40 -3.69 10.28
N VAL A 92 6.39 -4.25 9.67
CA VAL A 92 6.22 -4.26 8.22
C VAL A 92 5.07 -3.34 7.82
N LEU A 93 5.31 -2.56 6.77
CA LEU A 93 4.30 -1.72 6.14
C LEU A 93 3.93 -2.31 4.79
N VAL A 94 2.67 -2.64 4.59
CA VAL A 94 2.14 -3.09 3.30
C VAL A 94 1.55 -1.90 2.57
N HIS A 95 2.06 -1.62 1.38
CA HIS A 95 1.63 -0.46 0.59
C HIS A 95 1.38 -0.81 -0.88
N ASP A 96 0.38 -0.18 -1.48
CA ASP A 96 0.09 -0.32 -2.92
C ASP A 96 1.07 0.50 -3.77
N GLY A 97 1.77 -0.13 -4.71
CA GLY A 97 2.66 0.54 -5.67
C GLY A 97 1.96 1.50 -6.65
N VAL A 98 0.69 1.77 -6.44
CA VAL A 98 -0.15 2.70 -7.21
C VAL A 98 -0.84 3.75 -6.32
N ARG A 99 -0.27 4.05 -5.12
CA ARG A 99 -0.70 5.15 -4.24
C ARG A 99 0.44 6.14 -4.01
N PRO A 100 0.77 6.96 -5.01
CA PRO A 100 1.94 7.84 -4.98
C PRO A 100 1.78 9.09 -4.12
N LEU A 101 0.58 9.40 -3.63
CA LEU A 101 0.30 10.63 -2.87
C LEU A 101 0.38 10.44 -1.35
N ILE A 102 0.99 9.34 -0.91
CA ILE A 102 1.36 9.16 0.50
C ILE A 102 2.45 10.15 0.91
N ASP A 103 2.47 10.56 2.17
CA ASP A 103 3.51 11.41 2.75
C ASP A 103 4.33 10.67 3.84
N CYS A 104 5.51 11.22 4.15
CA CYS A 104 6.42 10.62 5.13
C CYS A 104 5.86 10.65 6.56
N GLU A 105 5.00 11.61 6.88
CA GLU A 105 4.38 11.74 8.21
C GLU A 105 3.40 10.59 8.44
N THR A 106 2.55 10.29 7.46
CA THR A 106 1.61 9.17 7.52
C THR A 106 2.34 7.82 7.57
N ILE A 107 3.42 7.64 6.78
CA ILE A 107 4.25 6.43 6.83
C ILE A 107 4.80 6.25 8.26
N THR A 108 5.36 7.32 8.84
CA THR A 108 5.93 7.30 10.19
C THR A 108 4.86 7.05 11.26
N ALA A 109 3.71 7.70 11.15
CA ALA A 109 2.59 7.52 12.07
C ALA A 109 2.07 6.07 12.06
N CYS A 110 1.93 5.48 10.87
CA CYS A 110 1.51 4.09 10.70
C CYS A 110 2.52 3.11 11.31
N ALA A 111 3.83 3.31 11.06
CA ALA A 111 4.88 2.48 11.64
C ALA A 111 4.91 2.56 13.18
N ASN A 112 4.78 3.77 13.74
CA ASN A 112 4.76 3.97 15.18
C ASN A 112 3.51 3.37 15.83
N SER A 113 2.34 3.53 15.23
CA SER A 113 1.10 2.93 15.71
C SER A 113 1.18 1.41 15.70
N ALA A 114 1.67 0.82 14.61
CA ALA A 114 1.86 -0.62 14.50
C ALA A 114 2.83 -1.18 15.54
N ARG A 115 3.89 -0.42 15.88
CA ARG A 115 4.87 -0.82 16.90
C ARG A 115 4.31 -0.76 18.30
N ASN A 116 3.49 0.25 18.61
CA ASN A 116 3.06 0.55 19.97
C ASN A 116 1.72 -0.10 20.34
N TYR A 117 0.85 -0.31 19.36
CA TYR A 117 -0.53 -0.73 19.61
C TYR A 117 -0.92 -2.02 18.89
N GLY A 118 -0.36 -2.31 17.71
CA GLY A 118 -0.68 -3.50 16.90
C GLY A 118 -1.13 -3.14 15.48
N PRO A 119 -1.77 -4.09 14.78
CA PRO A 119 -2.22 -3.90 13.39
C PRO A 119 -2.88 -2.54 13.18
N THR A 120 -2.39 -1.78 12.20
CA THR A 120 -2.79 -0.39 11.99
C THR A 120 -3.16 -0.14 10.54
N ALA A 121 -4.34 0.45 10.31
CA ALA A 121 -4.80 0.91 9.00
C ALA A 121 -4.61 2.42 8.86
N THR A 122 -4.02 2.86 7.76
CA THR A 122 -4.18 4.25 7.33
C THR A 122 -5.59 4.44 6.81
N VAL A 123 -6.25 5.52 7.22
CA VAL A 123 -7.64 5.81 6.84
C VAL A 123 -7.81 7.25 6.38
N ALA A 124 -8.86 7.49 5.61
CA ALA A 124 -9.33 8.83 5.26
C ALA A 124 -10.83 8.97 5.60
N PRO A 125 -11.34 10.18 5.88
CA PRO A 125 -12.75 10.40 6.12
C PRO A 125 -13.63 9.94 4.95
N ALA A 126 -14.81 9.40 5.25
CA ALA A 126 -15.85 9.21 4.25
C ALA A 126 -16.58 10.54 4.04
N THR A 127 -16.46 11.15 2.87
CA THR A 127 -17.07 12.45 2.54
C THR A 127 -18.51 12.31 2.05
N GLU A 128 -18.84 11.16 1.44
CA GLU A 128 -20.17 10.86 0.91
C GLU A 128 -21.03 10.03 1.88
N THR A 129 -22.36 10.07 1.71
CA THR A 129 -23.27 9.20 2.44
C THR A 129 -23.08 7.75 1.98
N ILE A 130 -22.83 6.85 2.94
CA ILE A 130 -22.65 5.43 2.70
C ILE A 130 -23.98 4.71 2.91
N VAL A 131 -24.41 3.95 1.89
CA VAL A 131 -25.62 3.15 1.94
C VAL A 131 -25.32 1.69 1.66
N THR A 132 -26.01 0.79 2.36
CA THR A 132 -26.03 -0.63 2.01
C THR A 132 -27.22 -0.88 1.09
N VAL A 133 -26.99 -1.65 0.01
CA VAL A 133 -28.01 -1.93 -0.98
C VAL A 133 -28.22 -3.44 -1.13
N ASP A 134 -29.47 -3.84 -1.33
CA ASP A 134 -29.85 -5.20 -1.68
C ASP A 134 -30.99 -5.16 -2.71
N GLY A 135 -30.91 -5.99 -3.77
CA GLY A 135 -31.89 -6.05 -4.83
C GLY A 135 -32.25 -4.71 -5.47
N GLY A 136 -31.27 -3.76 -5.55
CA GLY A 136 -31.47 -2.42 -6.10
C GLY A 136 -32.17 -1.44 -5.17
N ARG A 137 -32.36 -1.80 -3.88
CA ARG A 137 -32.97 -0.96 -2.85
C ARG A 137 -31.96 -0.62 -1.77
N VAL A 138 -32.06 0.61 -1.21
CA VAL A 138 -31.30 0.98 0.00
C VAL A 138 -31.93 0.27 1.20
N VAL A 139 -31.12 -0.56 1.87
CA VAL A 139 -31.55 -1.31 3.07
C VAL A 139 -31.03 -0.69 4.36
N ALA A 140 -29.92 0.05 4.30
CA ALA A 140 -29.41 0.81 5.45
C ALA A 140 -28.64 2.05 5.00
N VAL A 141 -28.63 3.06 5.86
CA VAL A 141 -27.76 4.23 5.75
C VAL A 141 -26.78 4.17 6.92
N THR A 142 -25.49 4.14 6.62
CA THR A 142 -24.46 4.04 7.64
C THR A 142 -24.16 5.43 8.23
N GLU A 143 -23.96 5.49 9.55
CA GLU A 143 -23.54 6.71 10.22
C GLU A 143 -22.14 7.12 9.76
N ARG A 144 -22.07 8.14 8.91
CA ARG A 144 -20.84 8.58 8.24
C ARG A 144 -19.71 8.92 9.22
N SER A 145 -20.03 9.51 10.38
CA SER A 145 -19.04 9.86 11.41
C SER A 145 -18.23 8.66 11.91
N LYS A 146 -18.79 7.45 11.83
CA LYS A 146 -18.14 6.17 12.18
C LYS A 146 -17.49 5.47 11.00
N CYS A 147 -17.59 6.03 9.79
CA CYS A 147 -17.01 5.44 8.60
C CYS A 147 -15.69 6.09 8.24
N ARG A 148 -14.75 5.27 7.83
CA ARG A 148 -13.47 5.67 7.24
C ARG A 148 -13.21 4.86 5.99
N LEU A 149 -12.50 5.45 5.06
CA LEU A 149 -12.03 4.75 3.86
C LEU A 149 -10.65 4.18 4.15
N ALA A 150 -10.51 2.85 4.10
CA ALA A 150 -9.22 2.21 4.27
C ALA A 150 -8.26 2.61 3.14
N ARG A 151 -7.05 2.94 3.52
CA ARG A 151 -5.94 3.32 2.64
C ARG A 151 -4.73 2.42 2.93
N ALA A 152 -3.59 2.80 2.39
CA ALA A 152 -2.28 2.25 2.69
C ALA A 152 -1.31 3.40 3.03
N PRO A 153 -0.21 3.14 3.78
CA PRO A 153 0.23 1.83 4.24
C PRO A 153 -0.67 1.22 5.32
N GLN A 154 -0.61 -0.12 5.42
CA GLN A 154 -1.14 -0.87 6.56
C GLN A 154 0.08 -1.40 7.33
N GLY A 155 0.12 -1.19 8.64
CA GLY A 155 1.27 -1.51 9.49
C GLY A 155 1.01 -2.69 10.42
N PHE A 156 2.03 -3.53 10.61
CA PHE A 156 1.92 -4.77 11.40
C PHE A 156 3.24 -5.11 12.09
N ASN A 157 3.17 -5.82 13.21
CA ASN A 157 4.29 -6.64 13.62
C ASN A 157 4.53 -7.73 12.56
N PHE A 158 5.78 -7.91 12.15
CA PHE A 158 6.12 -8.87 11.09
C PHE A 158 5.63 -10.29 11.42
N ASN A 159 5.97 -10.80 12.61
CA ASN A 159 5.65 -12.17 13.00
C ASN A 159 4.13 -12.41 13.06
N GLU A 160 3.36 -11.43 13.53
CA GLU A 160 1.89 -11.55 13.59
C GLU A 160 1.30 -11.64 12.18
N LEU A 161 1.70 -10.77 11.26
CA LEU A 161 1.20 -10.81 9.89
C LEU A 161 1.66 -12.06 9.15
N TYR A 162 2.93 -12.47 9.31
CA TYR A 162 3.46 -13.68 8.69
C TYR A 162 2.68 -14.93 9.16
N ASN A 163 2.46 -15.06 10.48
CA ASN A 163 1.69 -16.16 11.05
C ASN A 163 0.22 -16.14 10.60
N ALA A 164 -0.40 -14.96 10.45
CA ALA A 164 -1.75 -14.85 9.92
C ALA A 164 -1.83 -15.34 8.47
N HIS A 165 -0.84 -15.03 7.63
CA HIS A 165 -0.76 -15.56 6.27
C HIS A 165 -0.52 -17.06 6.24
N MET A 166 0.35 -17.61 7.10
CA MET A 166 0.55 -19.06 7.22
C MET A 166 -0.73 -19.77 7.61
N ARG A 167 -1.45 -19.24 8.60
CA ARG A 167 -2.75 -19.77 9.01
C ARG A 167 -3.77 -19.72 7.87
N ALA A 168 -3.83 -18.63 7.11
CA ALA A 168 -4.73 -18.55 5.95
C ALA A 168 -4.43 -19.62 4.90
N LEU A 169 -3.14 -19.90 4.64
CA LEU A 169 -2.72 -20.96 3.74
C LEU A 169 -3.15 -22.36 4.24
N ASP A 170 -2.95 -22.65 5.53
CA ASP A 170 -3.34 -23.92 6.16
C ASP A 170 -4.85 -24.12 6.13
N GLU A 171 -5.64 -23.06 6.24
CA GLU A 171 -7.09 -23.05 6.13
C GLU A 171 -7.59 -23.03 4.66
N GLY A 172 -6.68 -22.95 3.67
CA GLY A 172 -7.02 -22.86 2.24
C GLY A 172 -7.73 -21.54 1.87
N ARG A 173 -7.49 -20.47 2.63
CA ARG A 173 -8.11 -19.17 2.44
C ARG A 173 -7.22 -18.24 1.63
N HIS A 174 -7.72 -17.82 0.46
CA HIS A 174 -7.01 -16.99 -0.51
C HIS A 174 -7.80 -15.73 -0.89
N ASP A 175 -8.86 -15.42 -0.16
CA ASP A 175 -9.92 -14.47 -0.52
C ASP A 175 -9.95 -13.20 0.34
N PHE A 176 -8.98 -13.01 1.22
CA PHE A 176 -8.89 -11.77 2.00
C PHE A 176 -8.65 -10.55 1.10
N ILE A 177 -9.48 -9.52 1.31
CA ILE A 177 -9.45 -8.28 0.50
C ILE A 177 -8.13 -7.53 0.74
N ASP A 178 -7.68 -7.49 2.00
CA ASP A 178 -6.44 -6.87 2.44
C ASP A 178 -5.93 -7.49 3.76
N SER A 179 -4.76 -7.06 4.21
CA SER A 179 -4.15 -7.58 5.43
C SER A 179 -4.92 -7.19 6.69
N ILE A 180 -5.55 -6.02 6.71
CA ILE A 180 -6.36 -5.57 7.86
C ILE A 180 -7.60 -6.46 8.03
N SER A 181 -8.27 -6.82 6.94
CA SER A 181 -9.42 -7.73 6.98
C SER A 181 -9.02 -9.10 7.54
N MET A 182 -7.86 -9.61 7.12
CA MET A 182 -7.30 -10.87 7.63
C MET A 182 -7.02 -10.79 9.13
N MET A 183 -6.31 -9.77 9.58
CA MET A 183 -5.95 -9.60 10.99
C MET A 183 -7.20 -9.44 11.87
N SER A 184 -8.17 -8.63 11.44
CA SER A 184 -9.43 -8.44 12.15
C SER A 184 -10.22 -9.74 12.28
N GLU A 185 -10.30 -10.54 11.20
CA GLU A 185 -11.01 -11.82 11.23
C GLU A 185 -10.31 -12.85 12.12
N TYR A 186 -8.99 -12.77 12.22
CA TYR A 186 -8.21 -13.62 13.11
C TYR A 186 -8.16 -13.10 14.57
N GLY A 187 -8.95 -12.07 14.87
CA GLY A 187 -9.20 -11.62 16.25
C GLY A 187 -8.23 -10.58 16.78
N TYR A 188 -7.39 -10.01 15.90
CA TYR A 188 -6.54 -8.89 16.30
C TYR A 188 -7.36 -7.60 16.36
N GLU A 189 -7.10 -6.80 17.39
CA GLU A 189 -7.60 -5.42 17.43
C GLU A 189 -6.84 -4.58 16.41
N VAL A 190 -7.57 -3.80 15.60
CA VAL A 190 -6.99 -2.98 14.54
C VAL A 190 -7.13 -1.51 14.90
N PHE A 191 -6.01 -0.81 14.91
CA PHE A 191 -5.93 0.63 15.16
C PHE A 191 -5.96 1.42 13.85
N VAL A 192 -6.19 2.72 13.95
CA VAL A 192 -6.22 3.60 12.77
C VAL A 192 -5.32 4.81 12.94
N VAL A 193 -4.73 5.26 11.83
CA VAL A 193 -4.09 6.56 11.71
C VAL A 193 -4.72 7.31 10.55
N ASP A 194 -4.94 8.61 10.72
CA ASP A 194 -5.43 9.45 9.62
C ASP A 194 -4.31 9.65 8.60
N GLY A 195 -4.67 9.60 7.33
CA GLY A 195 -3.78 9.88 6.20
C GLY A 195 -4.42 10.83 5.20
N PRO A 196 -3.64 11.30 4.20
CA PRO A 196 -4.14 12.27 3.24
C PRO A 196 -5.30 11.72 2.41
N GLU A 197 -6.34 12.54 2.24
CA GLU A 197 -7.52 12.19 1.43
C GLU A 197 -7.15 11.90 -0.03
N GLU A 198 -6.13 12.60 -0.54
CA GLU A 198 -5.57 12.45 -1.86
C GLU A 198 -4.80 11.14 -2.09
N ASN A 199 -4.46 10.39 -1.04
CA ASN A 199 -3.76 9.09 -1.15
C ASN A 199 -4.67 8.01 -1.74
N ILE A 200 -5.21 8.29 -2.93
CA ILE A 200 -6.08 7.38 -3.69
C ILE A 200 -5.26 6.26 -4.35
N LYS A 201 -5.90 5.12 -4.59
CA LYS A 201 -5.36 4.03 -5.40
C LYS A 201 -5.65 4.32 -6.88
N ILE A 202 -4.63 4.46 -7.70
CA ILE A 202 -4.78 4.68 -9.14
C ILE A 202 -5.20 3.37 -9.78
N THR A 203 -6.50 3.26 -10.11
CA THR A 203 -7.10 2.07 -10.71
C THR A 203 -7.70 2.32 -12.07
N THR A 204 -8.09 3.57 -12.33
CA THR A 204 -8.76 4.00 -13.57
C THR A 204 -8.00 5.16 -14.22
N PRO A 205 -8.25 5.45 -15.51
CA PRO A 205 -7.72 6.67 -16.15
C PRO A 205 -8.12 7.96 -15.42
N ARG A 206 -9.30 7.99 -14.79
CA ARG A 206 -9.78 9.15 -14.02
C ARG A 206 -8.91 9.36 -12.78
N ASP A 207 -8.53 8.28 -12.08
CA ASP A 207 -7.65 8.38 -10.92
C ASP A 207 -6.27 8.93 -11.32
N PHE A 208 -5.78 8.55 -12.50
CA PHE A 208 -4.53 9.08 -13.04
C PHE A 208 -4.61 10.58 -13.32
N LEU A 209 -5.72 11.07 -13.87
CA LEU A 209 -5.93 12.51 -14.07
C LEU A 209 -6.01 13.25 -12.72
N THR A 210 -6.65 12.65 -11.73
CA THR A 210 -6.68 13.20 -10.36
C THR A 210 -5.28 13.29 -9.78
N PHE A 211 -4.47 12.23 -9.90
CA PHE A 211 -3.06 12.23 -9.49
C PHE A 211 -2.26 13.35 -10.18
N LYS A 212 -2.41 13.48 -11.50
CA LYS A 212 -1.76 14.56 -12.26
C LYS A 212 -2.12 15.94 -11.71
N GLY A 213 -3.43 16.18 -11.46
CA GLY A 213 -3.89 17.45 -10.91
C GLY A 213 -3.26 17.79 -9.56
N PHE A 214 -3.07 16.81 -8.67
CA PHE A 214 -2.39 17.03 -7.39
C PHE A 214 -0.89 17.31 -7.55
N VAL A 215 -0.22 16.66 -8.50
CA VAL A 215 1.21 16.95 -8.78
C VAL A 215 1.36 18.35 -9.34
N ASP A 216 0.56 18.72 -10.34
CA ASP A 216 0.56 20.05 -10.94
C ASP A 216 0.29 21.14 -9.88
N LEU A 217 -0.64 20.90 -8.94
CA LEU A 217 -0.94 21.83 -7.85
C LEU A 217 0.26 22.03 -6.90
N LYS A 218 0.92 20.94 -6.51
CA LYS A 218 2.11 21.01 -5.64
C LYS A 218 3.26 21.76 -6.30
N GLU A 219 3.49 21.57 -7.59
CA GLU A 219 4.48 22.34 -8.34
C GLU A 219 4.12 23.83 -8.37
N TYR A 220 2.85 24.15 -8.58
CA TYR A 220 2.35 25.52 -8.58
C TYR A 220 2.54 26.19 -7.21
N GLU A 221 2.22 25.53 -6.12
CA GLU A 221 2.41 26.04 -4.76
C GLU A 221 3.89 26.31 -4.42
N GLN A 222 4.84 25.54 -4.96
CA GLN A 222 6.27 25.75 -4.79
C GLN A 222 6.78 27.00 -5.51
N ILE A 223 6.16 27.36 -6.64
CA ILE A 223 6.54 28.55 -7.43
C ILE A 223 6.09 29.85 -6.73
N TRP A 224 5.01 29.78 -5.93
CA TRP A 224 4.39 30.95 -5.31
C TRP A 224 4.71 31.14 -3.82
N ARG A 225 5.59 30.31 -3.28
CA ARG A 225 6.19 30.47 -1.93
C ARG A 225 7.55 31.16 -2.02
#